data_eac8bafc3a9f0e30d4b492e64e468306
#
_entry.id   eac8bafc3a9f0e30d4b492e64e468306
#
_cell.length_a   1.000
_cell.length_b   1.000
_cell.length_c   1.000
_cell.angle_alpha   90.00
_cell.angle_beta   90.00
_cell.angle_gamma   90.00
#
_symmetry.space_group_name_H-M   'P 1'
#
loop_
_entity.id
_entity.type
_entity.pdbx_description
1 polymer ?
#
loop_
_entity_poly.entity_id
_entity_poly.type
_entity_poly.pdbx_seq_one_letter_code
_entity_poly.pdbx_strand_id
1 'polypeptide(L)'
;MIKLLDLLKEIGDASTVPYDYRLDESHVERDEDTGEIIEQNFHALYGSDYMQDTGDIYDSQIYVGIERLSDGEIDMEISFGTLEGGQTITDRGVKEAMKVMATVVAVVKEVMKTMQRPDQWGRKPDYISFSPARTGKTDSNLNPKFAIQRQKLYTAFINKHLKPKRIDTVNIGPNTSVSVTL
;
A
#
# COMPACT_ATOMS: atom_id res chain seq x y z
N MET A 1 -11.70 12.63 19.05
CA MET A 1 -10.42 11.87 18.96
C MET A 1 -10.77 10.39 19.04
N ILE A 2 -10.59 9.66 17.95
CA ILE A 2 -10.95 8.24 17.85
C ILE A 2 -9.88 7.44 18.58
N LYS A 3 -10.29 6.51 19.45
CA LYS A 3 -9.34 5.67 20.16
C LYS A 3 -8.84 4.57 19.23
N LEU A 4 -7.53 4.33 19.19
CA LEU A 4 -6.90 3.27 18.39
C LEU A 4 -7.56 1.89 18.62
N LEU A 5 -8.04 1.63 19.83
CA LEU A 5 -8.78 0.40 20.19
C LEU A 5 -10.08 0.23 19.40
N ASP A 6 -10.78 1.34 19.13
CA ASP A 6 -12.01 1.29 18.35
C ASP A 6 -11.68 0.99 16.88
N LEU A 7 -10.61 1.62 16.34
CA LEU A 7 -10.07 1.33 15.02
C LEU A 7 -9.66 -0.14 14.86
N LEU A 8 -8.98 -0.71 15.85
CA LEU A 8 -8.53 -2.11 15.81
C LEU A 8 -9.69 -3.10 15.92
N LYS A 9 -10.78 -2.74 16.60
CA LYS A 9 -12.01 -3.54 16.63
C LYS A 9 -12.72 -3.57 15.27
N GLU A 10 -12.81 -2.41 14.62
CA GLU A 10 -13.41 -2.30 13.27
C GLU A 10 -12.60 -3.06 12.23
N ILE A 11 -11.26 -3.09 12.33
CA ILE A 11 -10.42 -3.98 11.50
C ILE A 11 -10.81 -5.46 11.70
N GLY A 12 -11.29 -5.83 12.89
CA GLY A 12 -11.81 -7.15 13.22
C GLY A 12 -13.07 -7.54 12.42
N ASP A 13 -13.95 -6.59 12.16
CA ASP A 13 -15.19 -6.81 11.39
C ASP A 13 -14.93 -6.64 9.89
N ALA A 14 -14.54 -7.73 9.24
CA ALA A 14 -14.06 -7.83 7.87
C ALA A 14 -15.11 -7.52 6.77
N SER A 15 -16.08 -6.66 7.02
CA SER A 15 -17.12 -6.31 6.05
C SER A 15 -16.85 -5.01 5.27
N THR A 16 -15.69 -4.38 5.46
CA THR A 16 -15.36 -3.16 4.72
C THR A 16 -15.11 -3.50 3.24
N VAL A 17 -16.05 -3.12 2.40
CA VAL A 17 -15.94 -3.26 0.95
C VAL A 17 -14.90 -2.25 0.46
N PRO A 18 -13.90 -2.68 -0.35
CA PRO A 18 -12.94 -1.76 -0.95
C PRO A 18 -13.65 -0.76 -1.88
N TYR A 19 -12.98 0.33 -2.20
CA TYR A 19 -13.39 1.17 -3.33
C TYR A 19 -13.26 0.40 -4.64
N ASP A 20 -14.11 0.73 -5.62
CA ASP A 20 -13.87 0.32 -7.00
C ASP A 20 -12.60 1.00 -7.50
N TYR A 21 -11.71 0.25 -8.13
CA TYR A 21 -10.44 0.75 -8.62
C TYR A 21 -10.15 0.23 -10.02
N ARG A 22 -9.32 0.98 -10.75
CA ARG A 22 -8.73 0.55 -12.01
C ARG A 22 -7.26 0.26 -11.78
N LEU A 23 -6.83 -0.99 -12.05
CA LEU A 23 -5.44 -1.42 -11.95
C LEU A 23 -4.82 -1.46 -13.34
N ASP A 24 -3.78 -0.68 -13.53
CA ASP A 24 -3.00 -0.63 -14.78
C ASP A 24 -1.54 -1.03 -14.49
N GLU A 25 -0.96 -1.85 -15.36
CA GLU A 25 0.48 -2.09 -15.41
C GLU A 25 1.13 -0.92 -16.15
N SER A 26 2.04 -0.21 -15.50
CA SER A 26 2.60 1.03 -16.03
C SER A 26 4.02 0.88 -16.58
N HIS A 27 4.76 -0.14 -16.12
CA HIS A 27 6.14 -0.38 -16.53
C HIS A 27 6.53 -1.84 -16.33
N VAL A 28 7.29 -2.40 -17.27
CA VAL A 28 7.95 -3.71 -17.14
C VAL A 28 9.35 -3.59 -17.72
N GLU A 29 10.36 -3.87 -16.93
CA GLU A 29 11.74 -3.98 -17.37
C GLU A 29 12.19 -5.44 -17.29
N ARG A 30 12.90 -5.89 -18.31
CA ARG A 30 13.44 -7.24 -18.40
C ARG A 30 14.94 -7.21 -18.59
N ASP A 31 15.61 -8.18 -18.00
CA ASP A 31 17.01 -8.46 -18.25
C ASP A 31 17.21 -8.81 -19.73
N GLU A 32 18.15 -8.15 -20.39
CA GLU A 32 18.39 -8.29 -21.84
C GLU A 32 18.91 -9.68 -22.22
N ASP A 33 19.67 -10.33 -21.32
CA ASP A 33 20.30 -11.62 -21.59
C ASP A 33 19.38 -12.80 -21.28
N THR A 34 18.60 -12.72 -20.20
CA THR A 34 17.77 -13.84 -19.72
C THR A 34 16.29 -13.67 -20.09
N GLY A 35 15.83 -12.46 -20.37
CA GLY A 35 14.42 -12.12 -20.57
C GLY A 35 13.58 -12.12 -19.28
N GLU A 36 14.19 -12.37 -18.12
CA GLU A 36 13.50 -12.34 -16.83
C GLU A 36 13.09 -10.91 -16.45
N ILE A 37 11.96 -10.77 -15.77
CA ILE A 37 11.53 -9.48 -15.24
C ILE A 37 12.46 -9.08 -14.09
N ILE A 38 12.98 -7.85 -14.14
CA ILE A 38 13.79 -7.23 -13.09
C ILE A 38 13.06 -6.12 -12.36
N GLU A 39 12.15 -5.42 -13.05
CA GLU A 39 11.28 -4.41 -12.46
C GLU A 39 9.89 -4.45 -13.09
N GLN A 40 8.85 -4.22 -12.29
CA GLN A 40 7.46 -4.10 -12.74
C GLN A 40 6.67 -3.18 -11.85
N ASN A 41 5.90 -2.27 -12.45
CA ASN A 41 5.15 -1.27 -11.72
C ASN A 41 3.66 -1.31 -12.07
N PHE A 42 2.82 -1.17 -11.05
CA PHE A 42 1.37 -1.10 -11.18
C PHE A 42 0.85 0.17 -10.52
N HIS A 43 -0.20 0.75 -11.12
CA HIS A 43 -0.96 1.84 -10.54
C HIS A 43 -2.43 1.45 -10.43
N ALA A 44 -2.99 1.57 -9.24
CA ALA A 44 -4.42 1.45 -9.02
C ALA A 44 -4.99 2.83 -8.70
N LEU A 45 -5.94 3.30 -9.52
CA LEU A 45 -6.65 4.56 -9.32
C LEU A 45 -8.03 4.28 -8.74
N TYR A 46 -8.45 5.02 -7.72
CA TYR A 46 -9.77 4.90 -7.11
C TYR A 46 -10.33 6.26 -6.71
N GLY A 47 -11.68 6.37 -6.69
CA GLY A 47 -12.38 7.54 -6.18
C GLY A 47 -12.72 7.32 -4.71
N SER A 48 -12.32 8.25 -3.84
CA SER A 48 -12.72 8.23 -2.43
C SER A 48 -14.13 8.80 -2.23
N ASP A 49 -14.74 8.56 -1.05
CA ASP A 49 -16.07 9.12 -0.71
C ASP A 49 -16.08 10.67 -0.71
N TYR A 50 -14.92 11.31 -0.77
CA TYR A 50 -14.76 12.77 -0.81
C TYR A 50 -15.01 13.39 -2.19
N MET A 51 -15.03 12.60 -3.26
CA MET A 51 -15.24 13.09 -4.63
C MET A 51 -16.71 13.42 -4.89
N GLN A 52 -17.20 14.52 -4.40
CA GLN A 52 -18.60 14.87 -4.64
C GLN A 52 -18.85 15.85 -5.81
N ASP A 53 -17.86 16.58 -6.33
CA ASP A 53 -18.17 17.69 -7.25
C ASP A 53 -17.17 17.98 -8.39
N THR A 54 -16.07 17.25 -8.60
CA THR A 54 -15.02 17.69 -9.53
C THR A 54 -15.11 17.10 -10.95
N GLY A 55 -15.99 16.16 -11.21
CA GLY A 55 -16.08 15.49 -12.52
C GLY A 55 -14.95 14.51 -12.84
N ASP A 56 -13.89 14.50 -12.07
CA ASP A 56 -12.83 13.48 -12.13
C ASP A 56 -13.28 12.22 -11.39
N ILE A 57 -13.04 11.07 -12.02
CA ILE A 57 -13.48 9.77 -11.46
C ILE A 57 -12.56 9.29 -10.35
N TYR A 58 -11.31 9.80 -10.28
CA TYR A 58 -10.26 9.34 -9.37
C TYR A 58 -9.59 10.50 -8.65
N ASP A 59 -9.41 10.40 -7.35
CA ASP A 59 -8.70 11.37 -6.51
C ASP A 59 -7.52 10.74 -5.74
N SER A 60 -7.38 9.45 -5.82
CA SER A 60 -6.44 8.68 -5.02
C SER A 60 -5.80 7.56 -5.83
N GLN A 61 -4.57 7.20 -5.43
CA GLN A 61 -3.81 6.15 -6.09
C GLN A 61 -3.11 5.22 -5.09
N ILE A 62 -2.90 3.99 -5.54
CA ILE A 62 -2.01 3.01 -4.92
C ILE A 62 -0.97 2.67 -5.97
N TYR A 63 0.30 2.82 -5.61
CA TYR A 63 1.43 2.38 -6.42
C TYR A 63 2.01 1.10 -5.84
N VAL A 64 2.32 0.14 -6.71
CA VAL A 64 2.99 -1.10 -6.35
C VAL A 64 4.19 -1.26 -7.28
N GLY A 65 5.39 -1.08 -6.72
CA GLY A 65 6.66 -1.35 -7.40
C GLY A 65 7.17 -2.73 -7.00
N ILE A 66 7.67 -3.50 -7.95
CA ILE A 66 8.24 -4.83 -7.74
C ILE A 66 9.61 -4.84 -8.37
N GLU A 67 10.62 -5.23 -7.60
CA GLU A 67 11.99 -5.29 -8.07
C GLU A 67 12.67 -6.59 -7.64
N ARG A 68 13.63 -7.05 -8.46
CA ARG A 68 14.54 -8.14 -8.11
C ARG A 68 15.78 -7.56 -7.44
N LEU A 69 16.02 -7.98 -6.22
CA LEU A 69 17.19 -7.61 -5.45
C LEU A 69 18.45 -8.35 -5.97
N SER A 70 19.63 -7.86 -5.57
CA SER A 70 20.92 -8.40 -6.01
C SER A 70 21.17 -9.86 -5.61
N ASP A 71 20.49 -10.35 -4.57
CA ASP A 71 20.52 -11.75 -4.12
C ASP A 71 19.46 -12.65 -4.80
N GLY A 72 18.68 -12.08 -5.72
CA GLY A 72 17.60 -12.77 -6.44
C GLY A 72 16.27 -12.82 -5.72
N GLU A 73 16.16 -12.25 -4.52
CA GLU A 73 14.89 -12.07 -3.83
C GLU A 73 14.04 -10.99 -4.49
N ILE A 74 12.73 -11.02 -4.28
CA ILE A 74 11.79 -10.08 -4.88
C ILE A 74 11.18 -9.22 -3.77
N ASP A 75 11.37 -7.92 -3.85
CA ASP A 75 10.68 -6.93 -3.01
C ASP A 75 9.47 -6.34 -3.73
N MET A 76 8.40 -6.10 -2.99
CA MET A 76 7.20 -5.40 -3.43
C MET A 76 7.00 -4.18 -2.56
N GLU A 77 7.28 -2.99 -3.08
CA GLU A 77 7.01 -1.72 -2.40
C GLU A 77 5.59 -1.25 -2.69
N ILE A 78 4.86 -0.86 -1.64
CA ILE A 78 3.50 -0.34 -1.75
C ILE A 78 3.46 1.06 -1.17
N SER A 79 3.02 2.02 -1.97
CA SER A 79 2.72 3.38 -1.53
C SER A 79 1.32 3.80 -1.98
N PHE A 80 0.67 4.65 -1.21
CA PHE A 80 -0.67 5.12 -1.51
C PHE A 80 -0.93 6.52 -0.96
N GLY A 81 -1.80 7.27 -1.62
CA GLY A 81 -2.12 8.65 -1.27
C GLY A 81 -3.11 9.27 -2.24
N THR A 82 -3.30 10.59 -2.12
CA THR A 82 -4.10 11.37 -3.07
C THR A 82 -3.28 11.75 -4.29
N LEU A 83 -3.92 11.88 -5.46
CA LEU A 83 -3.27 12.32 -6.70
C LEU A 83 -2.66 13.71 -6.58
N GLU A 84 -3.32 14.60 -5.84
CA GLU A 84 -2.85 15.98 -5.63
C GLU A 84 -1.77 16.12 -4.54
N GLY A 85 -1.41 15.04 -3.86
CA GLY A 85 -0.32 15.02 -2.86
C GLY A 85 -0.59 15.85 -1.60
N GLY A 86 -1.84 16.22 -1.32
CA GLY A 86 -2.17 17.23 -0.31
C GLY A 86 -2.87 16.76 0.96
N GLN A 87 -3.58 15.65 0.96
CA GLN A 87 -4.33 15.19 2.15
C GLN A 87 -3.92 13.78 2.54
N THR A 88 -3.62 13.61 3.82
CA THR A 88 -3.38 12.28 4.37
C THR A 88 -4.72 11.61 4.67
N ILE A 89 -4.79 10.28 4.46
CA ILE A 89 -5.94 9.43 4.76
C ILE A 89 -6.48 9.66 6.18
N THR A 90 -5.63 10.08 7.10
CA THR A 90 -5.98 10.33 8.52
C THR A 90 -6.89 11.54 8.73
N ASP A 91 -6.97 12.46 7.77
CA ASP A 91 -7.79 13.66 7.89
C ASP A 91 -9.25 13.43 7.49
N ARG A 92 -9.50 12.33 6.78
CA ARG A 92 -10.82 11.97 6.23
C ARG A 92 -11.68 11.09 7.15
N GLY A 93 -11.18 10.71 8.32
CA GLY A 93 -11.89 9.89 9.31
C GLY A 93 -11.61 8.38 9.20
N VAL A 94 -12.05 7.65 10.23
CA VAL A 94 -11.73 6.22 10.41
C VAL A 94 -12.35 5.34 9.35
N LYS A 95 -13.62 5.59 9.03
CA LYS A 95 -14.36 4.76 8.07
C LYS A 95 -13.71 4.79 6.69
N GLU A 96 -13.29 5.96 6.25
CA GLU A 96 -12.59 6.12 4.99
C GLU A 96 -11.20 5.47 5.02
N ALA A 97 -10.43 5.68 6.11
CA ALA A 97 -9.14 5.02 6.28
C ALA A 97 -9.25 3.48 6.18
N MET A 98 -10.31 2.91 6.75
CA MET A 98 -10.57 1.47 6.68
C MET A 98 -10.89 1.00 5.25
N LYS A 99 -11.69 1.78 4.52
CA LYS A 99 -12.05 1.49 3.13
C LYS A 99 -10.83 1.59 2.20
N VAL A 100 -9.97 2.60 2.41
CA VAL A 100 -8.69 2.73 1.71
C VAL A 100 -7.80 1.52 1.98
N MET A 101 -7.65 1.09 3.23
CA MET A 101 -6.84 -0.08 3.56
C MET A 101 -7.41 -1.38 2.96
N ALA A 102 -8.73 -1.53 2.89
CA ALA A 102 -9.38 -2.64 2.19
C ALA A 102 -9.04 -2.63 0.70
N THR A 103 -9.02 -1.43 0.08
CA THR A 103 -8.61 -1.25 -1.32
C THR A 103 -7.14 -1.61 -1.54
N VAL A 104 -6.25 -1.14 -0.67
CA VAL A 104 -4.82 -1.52 -0.72
C VAL A 104 -4.64 -3.04 -0.70
N VAL A 105 -5.34 -3.74 0.20
CA VAL A 105 -5.27 -5.21 0.25
C VAL A 105 -5.83 -5.87 -1.00
N ALA A 106 -6.93 -5.37 -1.55
CA ALA A 106 -7.51 -5.90 -2.77
C ALA A 106 -6.51 -5.78 -3.93
N VAL A 107 -5.91 -4.61 -4.12
CA VAL A 107 -4.87 -4.34 -5.13
C VAL A 107 -3.66 -5.25 -4.94
N VAL A 108 -3.11 -5.33 -3.72
CA VAL A 108 -1.95 -6.19 -3.44
C VAL A 108 -2.23 -7.64 -3.78
N LYS A 109 -3.40 -8.16 -3.41
CA LYS A 109 -3.78 -9.54 -3.73
C LYS A 109 -3.90 -9.78 -5.23
N GLU A 110 -4.42 -8.81 -5.98
CA GLU A 110 -4.54 -8.90 -7.43
C GLU A 110 -3.17 -8.88 -8.11
N VAL A 111 -2.28 -7.96 -7.70
CA VAL A 111 -0.90 -7.92 -8.18
C VAL A 111 -0.16 -9.21 -7.85
N MET A 112 -0.24 -9.70 -6.61
CA MET A 112 0.38 -10.99 -6.22
C MET A 112 -0.15 -12.17 -7.05
N LYS A 113 -1.42 -12.17 -7.44
CA LYS A 113 -1.99 -13.17 -8.34
C LYS A 113 -1.41 -13.05 -9.76
N THR A 114 -1.22 -11.82 -10.24
CA THR A 114 -0.58 -11.55 -11.53
C THR A 114 0.87 -12.04 -11.53
N MET A 115 1.65 -11.73 -10.51
CA MET A 115 3.04 -12.18 -10.36
C MET A 115 3.21 -13.70 -10.47
N GLN A 116 2.26 -14.47 -9.96
CA GLN A 116 2.35 -15.94 -9.95
C GLN A 116 2.11 -16.58 -11.32
N ARG A 117 1.74 -15.82 -12.36
CA ARG A 117 1.60 -16.36 -13.72
C ARG A 117 2.97 -16.74 -14.29
N PRO A 118 3.05 -17.82 -15.09
CA PRO A 118 4.33 -18.27 -15.67
C PRO A 118 5.02 -17.26 -16.61
N ASP A 119 4.24 -16.39 -17.24
CA ASP A 119 4.69 -15.31 -18.13
C ASP A 119 5.12 -14.05 -17.39
N GLN A 120 4.96 -14.03 -16.09
CA GLN A 120 5.33 -12.97 -15.15
C GLN A 120 6.50 -13.44 -14.26
N TRP A 121 6.47 -13.14 -12.99
CA TRP A 121 7.50 -13.55 -12.03
C TRP A 121 7.49 -15.04 -11.68
N GLY A 122 6.38 -15.75 -11.93
CA GLY A 122 6.18 -17.16 -11.60
C GLY A 122 6.10 -17.47 -10.10
N ARG A 123 6.25 -16.47 -9.24
CA ARG A 123 6.27 -16.63 -7.76
C ARG A 123 5.75 -15.39 -7.05
N LYS A 124 5.52 -15.51 -5.74
CA LYS A 124 5.19 -14.39 -4.85
C LYS A 124 6.45 -13.58 -4.51
N PRO A 125 6.30 -12.32 -4.06
CA PRO A 125 7.42 -11.58 -3.50
C PRO A 125 7.91 -12.25 -2.19
N ASP A 126 9.18 -12.06 -1.88
CA ASP A 126 9.78 -12.52 -0.63
C ASP A 126 9.52 -11.50 0.48
N TYR A 127 9.52 -10.22 0.10
CA TYR A 127 9.25 -9.08 0.99
C TYR A 127 8.13 -8.21 0.45
N ILE A 128 7.42 -7.58 1.38
CA ILE A 128 6.50 -6.49 1.08
C ILE A 128 6.86 -5.32 1.99
N SER A 129 7.14 -4.17 1.41
CA SER A 129 7.43 -2.93 2.10
C SER A 129 6.32 -1.90 1.90
N PHE A 130 5.98 -1.18 2.95
CA PHE A 130 4.97 -0.12 2.92
C PHE A 130 5.65 1.21 3.22
N SER A 131 5.66 2.08 2.22
CA SER A 131 6.07 3.46 2.40
C SER A 131 4.82 4.34 2.45
N PRO A 132 4.57 5.10 3.52
CA PRO A 132 3.53 6.11 3.50
C PRO A 132 3.85 7.10 2.38
N ALA A 133 2.87 7.40 1.53
CA ALA A 133 3.05 8.34 0.43
C ALA A 133 3.69 9.63 0.98
N ARG A 134 4.83 10.01 0.40
CA ARG A 134 5.51 11.25 0.75
C ARG A 134 4.60 12.39 0.30
N THR A 135 3.92 13.02 1.24
CA THR A 135 3.34 14.32 0.97
C THR A 135 4.50 15.25 0.63
N GLY A 136 4.53 15.81 -0.57
CA GLY A 136 5.63 16.65 -1.07
C GLY A 136 5.84 17.98 -0.34
N LYS A 137 5.23 18.15 0.81
CA LYS A 137 5.48 19.22 1.79
C LYS A 137 6.19 18.60 2.96
N THR A 138 7.38 19.12 3.25
CA THR A 138 8.12 18.89 4.49
C THR A 138 7.23 19.29 5.67
N ASP A 139 6.38 18.38 6.11
CA ASP A 139 5.59 18.53 7.33
C ASP A 139 6.53 18.37 8.52
N SER A 140 7.21 19.48 8.87
CA SER A 140 7.94 19.63 10.14
C SER A 140 7.06 19.45 11.38
N ASN A 141 5.76 19.18 11.18
CA ASN A 141 4.74 19.06 12.21
C ASN A 141 4.08 17.67 12.27
N LEU A 142 4.69 16.64 11.70
CA LEU A 142 4.18 15.27 11.88
C LEU A 142 4.25 14.90 13.37
N ASN A 143 3.09 15.00 14.02
CA ASN A 143 2.95 14.56 15.40
C ASN A 143 3.34 13.07 15.49
N PRO A 144 4.40 12.71 16.24
CA PRO A 144 4.89 11.33 16.35
C PRO A 144 3.79 10.31 16.71
N LYS A 145 2.73 10.77 17.40
CA LYS A 145 1.58 9.94 17.75
C LYS A 145 0.82 9.43 16.51
N PHE A 146 0.73 10.22 15.44
CA PHE A 146 0.05 9.79 14.21
C PHE A 146 0.87 8.78 13.40
N ALA A 147 2.21 8.91 13.40
CA ALA A 147 3.09 7.93 12.78
C ALA A 147 2.94 6.56 13.46
N ILE A 148 2.96 6.52 14.79
CA ILE A 148 2.76 5.29 15.59
C ILE A 148 1.37 4.69 15.35
N GLN A 149 0.33 5.51 15.24
CA GLN A 149 -1.02 5.02 14.98
C GLN A 149 -1.14 4.40 13.59
N ARG A 150 -0.57 5.03 12.56
CA ARG A 150 -0.51 4.48 11.20
C ARG A 150 0.26 3.17 11.16
N GLN A 151 1.43 3.11 11.77
CA GLN A 151 2.22 1.89 11.87
C GLN A 151 1.40 0.73 12.48
N LYS A 152 0.72 0.97 13.61
CA LYS A 152 -0.11 -0.04 14.27
C LYS A 152 -1.26 -0.50 13.36
N LEU A 153 -1.87 0.42 12.63
CA LEU A 153 -2.93 0.12 11.67
C LEU A 153 -2.40 -0.79 10.55
N TYR A 154 -1.28 -0.42 9.92
CA TYR A 154 -0.67 -1.20 8.85
C TYR A 154 -0.26 -2.59 9.33
N THR A 155 0.42 -2.67 10.49
CA THR A 155 0.82 -3.94 11.09
C THR A 155 -0.37 -4.86 11.37
N ALA A 156 -1.45 -4.33 11.94
CA ALA A 156 -2.67 -5.11 12.21
C ALA A 156 -3.32 -5.63 10.91
N PHE A 157 -3.34 -4.78 9.89
CA PHE A 157 -3.93 -5.10 8.59
C PHE A 157 -3.13 -6.17 7.85
N ILE A 158 -1.81 -6.03 7.82
CA ILE A 158 -0.87 -6.98 7.24
C ILE A 158 -1.02 -8.36 7.92
N ASN A 159 -0.97 -8.40 9.25
CA ASN A 159 -1.13 -9.64 10.02
C ASN A 159 -2.42 -10.38 9.68
N LYS A 160 -3.51 -9.65 9.55
CA LYS A 160 -4.81 -10.24 9.26
C LYS A 160 -4.92 -10.82 7.85
N HIS A 161 -4.39 -10.11 6.85
CA HIS A 161 -4.67 -10.39 5.45
C HIS A 161 -3.55 -11.13 4.71
N LEU A 162 -2.30 -10.94 5.11
CA LEU A 162 -1.13 -11.54 4.45
C LEU A 162 -0.51 -12.68 5.24
N LYS A 163 -0.78 -12.79 6.56
CA LYS A 163 -0.26 -13.85 7.46
C LYS A 163 1.26 -13.99 7.31
N PRO A 164 2.04 -12.94 7.53
CA PRO A 164 3.47 -12.95 7.31
C PRO A 164 4.21 -13.86 8.29
N LYS A 165 5.40 -14.31 7.91
CA LYS A 165 6.33 -15.02 8.81
C LYS A 165 6.97 -14.06 9.80
N ARG A 166 7.27 -12.83 9.35
CA ARG A 166 7.92 -11.79 10.16
C ARG A 166 7.49 -10.39 9.71
N ILE A 167 7.40 -9.48 10.66
CA ILE A 167 7.18 -8.05 10.41
C ILE A 167 8.30 -7.29 11.09
N ASP A 168 9.03 -6.51 10.33
CA ASP A 168 10.06 -5.59 10.81
C ASP A 168 9.59 -4.15 10.60
N THR A 169 9.90 -3.30 11.55
CA THR A 169 9.62 -1.87 11.45
C THR A 169 10.92 -1.11 11.46
N VAL A 170 11.15 -0.35 10.41
CA VAL A 170 12.33 0.50 10.28
C VAL A 170 11.89 1.95 10.34
N ASN A 171 12.43 2.69 11.32
CA ASN A 171 12.23 4.13 11.42
C ASN A 171 13.37 4.84 10.69
N ILE A 172 13.06 5.52 9.58
CA ILE A 172 14.02 6.28 8.79
C ILE A 172 13.67 7.77 8.93
N GLY A 173 14.24 8.42 9.94
CA GLY A 173 13.92 9.84 10.24
C GLY A 173 12.45 10.02 10.60
N PRO A 174 11.72 10.96 9.98
CA PRO A 174 10.30 11.19 10.24
C PRO A 174 9.40 10.11 9.61
N ASN A 175 9.94 9.20 8.82
CA ASN A 175 9.20 8.17 8.10
C ASN A 175 9.34 6.82 8.79
N THR A 176 8.25 6.09 8.84
CA THR A 176 8.22 4.71 9.31
C THR A 176 7.94 3.80 8.12
N SER A 177 8.87 2.92 7.79
CA SER A 177 8.66 1.85 6.82
C SER A 177 8.33 0.56 7.56
N VAL A 178 7.41 -0.22 7.03
CA VAL A 178 7.07 -1.55 7.55
C VAL A 178 7.46 -2.56 6.49
N SER A 179 8.43 -3.41 6.80
CA SER A 179 8.85 -4.52 5.94
C SER A 179 8.28 -5.84 6.47
N VAL A 180 7.84 -6.66 5.56
CA VAL A 180 7.09 -7.90 5.82
C VAL A 180 7.71 -9.04 5.06
N THR A 181 8.16 -10.09 5.74
CA THR A 181 8.60 -11.35 5.11
C THR A 181 7.39 -12.29 4.96
N LEU A 182 7.14 -12.77 3.76
CA LEU A 182 6.02 -13.68 3.42
C LEU A 182 6.36 -15.17 3.56
#